data_579ad11268325e02eb7e498eed5e0d62
#
_entry.id   579ad11268325e02eb7e498eed5e0d62
#
_cell.length_a   1.000
_cell.length_b   1.000
_cell.length_c   1.000
_cell.angle_alpha   90.00
_cell.angle_beta   90.00
_cell.angle_gamma   90.00
#
_symmetry.space_group_name_H-M   'P 1'
#
loop_
_entity.id
_entity.type
_entity.pdbx_description
1 polymer ?
#
loop_
_entity_poly.entity_id
_entity_poly.type
_entity_poly.pdbx_seq_one_letter_code
_entity_poly.pdbx_strand_id
1 'polypeptide(L)'
;MKTIGMIGGMGWESSALYYAAINRGVRDALGGNHSAQVVLDSCNFAVVEHLQHDGEWERLGRMLAASARRLEAAGADFLLLCTNTMHKGAPPIE
;
A
#
# COMPACT_ATOMS: atom_id res chain seq x y z
N MET A 1 -7.52 11.95 13.69
CA MET A 1 -6.80 11.67 12.41
C MET A 1 -7.16 10.28 11.94
N LYS A 2 -7.47 10.13 10.65
CA LYS A 2 -7.76 8.83 10.07
C LYS A 2 -6.48 8.02 9.87
N THR A 3 -6.61 6.71 9.88
CA THR A 3 -5.49 5.79 9.69
C THR A 3 -5.42 5.34 8.22
N ILE A 4 -4.25 5.52 7.63
CA ILE A 4 -4.00 5.13 6.24
C ILE A 4 -3.48 3.71 6.20
N GLY A 5 -4.12 2.85 5.40
CA GLY A 5 -3.60 1.52 5.11
C GLY A 5 -2.79 1.56 3.82
N MET A 6 -1.52 1.20 3.89
CA MET A 6 -0.64 1.17 2.71
C MET A 6 -0.40 -0.27 2.28
N ILE A 7 -0.73 -0.59 1.03
CA ILE A 7 -0.34 -1.84 0.39
C ILE A 7 0.96 -1.55 -0.36
N GLY A 8 2.06 -2.05 0.15
CA GLY A 8 3.39 -1.72 -0.36
C GLY A 8 4.26 -2.95 -0.61
N GLY A 9 5.56 -2.69 -0.79
CA GLY A 9 6.54 -3.75 -1.03
C GLY A 9 6.73 -4.12 -2.49
N MET A 10 6.22 -3.32 -3.41
CA MET A 10 6.23 -3.57 -4.85
C MET A 10 6.97 -2.46 -5.65
N GLY A 11 8.30 -2.21 -5.55
CA GLY A 11 9.25 -2.59 -4.52
C GLY A 11 9.18 -1.69 -3.30
N TRP A 12 9.85 -2.12 -2.31
CA TRP A 12 9.81 -1.46 -1.01
C TRP A 12 10.33 -0.01 -1.04
N GLU A 13 11.22 0.33 -1.96
CA GLU A 13 11.74 1.69 -2.10
C GLU A 13 10.63 2.69 -2.44
N SER A 14 9.69 2.29 -3.30
CA SER A 14 8.54 3.14 -3.63
C SER A 14 7.65 3.36 -2.41
N SER A 15 7.44 2.30 -1.62
CA SER A 15 6.66 2.40 -0.38
C SER A 15 7.29 3.38 0.60
N ALA A 16 8.63 3.37 0.71
CA ALA A 16 9.37 4.29 1.56
C ALA A 16 9.17 5.74 1.11
N LEU A 17 9.18 5.99 -0.20
CA LEU A 17 8.93 7.33 -0.75
C LEU A 17 7.50 7.81 -0.47
N TYR A 18 6.50 6.94 -0.64
CA TYR A 18 5.11 7.26 -0.30
C TYR A 18 4.98 7.58 1.20
N TYR A 19 5.58 6.74 2.04
CA TYR A 19 5.53 6.95 3.49
C TYR A 19 6.13 8.31 3.88
N ALA A 20 7.28 8.64 3.32
CA ALA A 20 7.94 9.92 3.60
C ALA A 20 7.10 11.10 3.10
N ALA A 21 6.52 10.99 1.89
CA ALA A 21 5.71 12.07 1.31
C ALA A 21 4.44 12.31 2.14
N ILE A 22 3.78 11.24 2.58
CA ILE A 22 2.58 11.34 3.42
C ILE A 22 2.92 12.04 4.74
N ASN A 23 4.01 11.65 5.38
CA ASN A 23 4.40 12.25 6.65
C ASN A 23 4.78 13.71 6.50
N ARG A 24 5.48 14.07 5.42
CA ARG A 24 5.78 15.49 5.15
C ARG A 24 4.51 16.29 4.94
N GLY A 25 3.53 15.75 4.21
CA GLY A 25 2.25 16.41 3.98
C GLY A 25 1.49 16.66 5.27
N VAL A 26 1.45 15.67 6.16
CA VAL A 26 0.78 15.82 7.46
C VAL A 26 1.49 16.84 8.33
N ARG A 27 2.82 16.80 8.37
CA ARG A 27 3.60 17.79 9.13
C ARG A 27 3.37 19.21 8.62
N ASP A 28 3.33 19.37 7.30
CA ASP A 28 3.12 20.69 6.69
C ASP A 28 1.71 21.21 6.95
N ALA A 29 0.73 20.32 6.99
CA ALA A 29 -0.67 20.70 7.25
C ALA A 29 -0.95 20.97 8.72
N LEU A 30 -0.39 20.16 9.64
CA LEU A 30 -0.71 20.22 11.06
C LEU A 30 0.40 20.85 11.90
N GLY A 31 1.62 20.93 11.38
CA GLY A 31 2.75 21.55 12.04
C GLY A 31 3.40 20.70 13.12
N GLY A 32 4.50 21.20 13.67
CA GLY A 32 5.21 20.58 14.78
C GLY A 32 5.70 19.17 14.46
N ASN A 33 5.45 18.26 15.39
CA ASN A 33 5.84 16.86 15.27
C ASN A 33 4.71 15.96 14.78
N HIS A 34 3.65 16.52 14.19
CA HIS A 34 2.58 15.70 13.65
C HIS A 34 3.08 14.80 12.52
N SER A 35 2.62 13.57 12.54
CA SER A 35 2.92 12.58 11.49
C SER A 35 1.67 11.77 11.21
N ALA A 36 1.67 11.01 10.10
CA ALA A 36 0.53 10.21 9.70
C ALA A 36 0.39 8.98 10.58
N GLN A 37 -0.86 8.57 10.84
CA GLN A 37 -1.14 7.25 11.39
C GLN A 37 -1.22 6.27 10.23
N VAL A 38 -0.32 5.30 10.17
CA VAL A 38 -0.18 4.41 9.02
C VAL A 38 -0.07 2.97 9.49
N VAL A 39 -0.79 2.08 8.79
CA VAL A 39 -0.57 0.63 8.86
C VAL A 39 -0.07 0.21 7.48
N LEU A 40 1.06 -0.45 7.43
CA LEU A 40 1.67 -0.90 6.18
C LEU A 40 1.66 -2.42 6.10
N ASP A 41 1.11 -2.96 5.02
CA ASP A 41 1.28 -4.36 4.65
C ASP A 41 2.23 -4.39 3.46
N SER A 42 3.47 -4.79 3.72
CA SER A 42 4.53 -4.78 2.70
C SER A 42 4.68 -6.17 2.11
N CYS A 43 4.36 -6.31 0.82
CA CYS A 43 4.46 -7.57 0.11
C CYS A 43 5.91 -7.93 -0.18
N ASN A 44 6.19 -9.23 -0.31
CA ASN A 44 7.48 -9.69 -0.83
C ASN A 44 7.47 -9.47 -2.34
N PHE A 45 8.29 -8.55 -2.82
CA PHE A 45 8.30 -8.18 -4.24
C PHE A 45 8.66 -9.35 -5.16
N ALA A 46 9.48 -10.29 -4.71
CA ALA A 46 9.82 -11.46 -5.52
C ALA A 46 8.57 -12.27 -5.88
N VAL A 47 7.62 -12.40 -4.95
CA VAL A 47 6.36 -13.09 -5.19
C VAL A 47 5.50 -12.31 -6.17
N VAL A 48 5.37 -11.00 -5.96
CA VAL A 48 4.59 -10.12 -6.84
C VAL A 48 5.14 -10.16 -8.27
N GLU A 49 6.45 -10.01 -8.39
CA GLU A 49 7.13 -10.02 -9.69
C GLU A 49 6.92 -11.33 -10.44
N HIS A 50 7.01 -12.45 -9.72
CA HIS A 50 6.79 -13.77 -10.29
C HIS A 50 5.36 -13.92 -10.83
N LEU A 51 4.36 -13.48 -10.07
CA LEU A 51 2.97 -13.53 -10.51
C LEU A 51 2.72 -12.63 -11.72
N GLN A 52 3.34 -11.45 -11.75
CA GLN A 52 3.27 -10.54 -12.90
C GLN A 52 3.89 -11.16 -14.14
N HIS A 53 5.10 -11.72 -13.99
CA HIS A 53 5.84 -12.32 -15.11
C HIS A 53 5.07 -13.48 -15.74
N ASP A 54 4.42 -14.29 -14.92
CA ASP A 54 3.66 -15.46 -15.38
C ASP A 54 2.24 -15.10 -15.84
N GLY A 55 1.85 -13.83 -15.77
CA GLY A 55 0.50 -13.38 -16.14
C GLY A 55 -0.58 -13.86 -15.20
N GLU A 56 -0.25 -14.18 -13.96
CA GLU A 56 -1.17 -14.68 -12.93
C GLU A 56 -1.94 -13.53 -12.27
N TRP A 57 -2.62 -12.74 -13.09
CA TRP A 57 -3.27 -11.49 -12.62
C TRP A 57 -4.38 -11.76 -11.61
N GLU A 58 -5.13 -12.85 -11.78
CA GLU A 58 -6.18 -13.21 -10.85
C GLU A 58 -5.62 -13.55 -9.46
N ARG A 59 -4.54 -14.33 -9.42
CA ARG A 59 -3.88 -14.66 -8.15
C ARG A 59 -3.30 -13.43 -7.49
N LEU A 60 -2.70 -12.55 -8.28
CA LEU A 60 -2.16 -11.29 -7.78
C LEU A 60 -3.29 -10.42 -7.21
N GLY A 61 -4.42 -10.33 -7.90
CA GLY A 61 -5.58 -9.59 -7.41
C GLY A 61 -6.10 -10.14 -6.09
N ARG A 62 -6.18 -11.47 -5.94
CA ARG A 62 -6.57 -12.08 -4.66
C ARG A 62 -5.58 -11.78 -3.54
N MET A 63 -4.30 -11.76 -3.85
CA MET A 63 -3.25 -11.41 -2.89
C MET A 63 -3.40 -9.97 -2.40
N LEU A 64 -3.67 -9.04 -3.33
CA LEU A 64 -3.89 -7.64 -2.99
C LEU A 64 -5.19 -7.46 -2.20
N ALA A 65 -6.25 -8.18 -2.55
CA ALA A 65 -7.50 -8.13 -1.80
C ALA A 65 -7.32 -8.66 -0.37
N ALA A 66 -6.51 -9.70 -0.19
CA ALA A 66 -6.19 -10.21 1.15
C ALA A 66 -5.41 -9.18 1.96
N SER A 67 -4.48 -8.48 1.33
CA SER A 67 -3.75 -7.37 1.96
C SER A 67 -4.70 -6.27 2.42
N ALA A 68 -5.65 -5.88 1.56
CA ALA A 68 -6.65 -4.88 1.89
C ALA A 68 -7.47 -5.30 3.12
N ARG A 69 -7.90 -6.56 3.18
CA ARG A 69 -8.65 -7.07 4.32
C ARG A 69 -7.84 -7.04 5.62
N ARG A 70 -6.53 -7.37 5.54
CA ARG A 70 -5.66 -7.29 6.73
C ARG A 70 -5.55 -5.85 7.23
N LEU A 71 -5.43 -4.90 6.33
CA LEU A 71 -5.34 -3.49 6.69
C LEU A 71 -6.64 -2.97 7.29
N GLU A 72 -7.78 -3.35 6.75
CA GLU A 72 -9.08 -3.00 7.32
C GLU A 72 -9.23 -3.58 8.72
N ALA A 73 -8.84 -4.85 8.91
CA ALA A 73 -8.88 -5.50 10.23
C ALA A 73 -7.95 -4.81 11.22
N ALA A 74 -6.86 -4.21 10.75
CA ALA A 74 -5.93 -3.46 11.59
C ALA A 74 -6.40 -2.03 11.89
N GLY A 75 -7.54 -1.61 11.36
CA GLY A 75 -8.12 -0.31 11.65
C GLY A 75 -7.88 0.78 10.62
N ALA A 76 -7.43 0.41 9.41
CA ALA A 76 -7.26 1.40 8.34
C ALA A 76 -8.61 1.96 7.92
N ASP A 77 -8.68 3.27 7.78
CA ASP A 77 -9.88 3.98 7.35
C ASP A 77 -9.98 4.05 5.82
N PHE A 78 -8.85 4.04 5.14
CA PHE A 78 -8.79 3.97 3.68
C PHE A 78 -7.46 3.34 3.26
N LEU A 79 -7.39 2.96 1.97
CA LEU A 79 -6.26 2.21 1.44
C LEU A 79 -5.52 3.00 0.37
N LEU A 80 -4.20 2.82 0.31
CA LEU A 80 -3.34 3.40 -0.71
C LEU A 80 -2.47 2.30 -1.29
N LEU A 81 -2.50 2.14 -2.60
CA LEU A 81 -1.63 1.21 -3.31
C LEU A 81 -0.36 1.93 -3.73
N CYS A 82 0.78 1.53 -3.15
CA CYS A 82 2.03 2.27 -3.24
C CYS A 82 2.91 1.81 -4.40
N THR A 83 2.38 1.82 -5.62
CA THR A 83 3.15 1.50 -6.82
C THR A 83 2.43 1.97 -8.07
N ASN A 84 3.20 2.35 -9.08
CA ASN A 84 2.64 2.72 -10.38
C ASN A 84 2.53 1.54 -11.34
N THR A 85 3.16 0.40 -11.03
CA THR A 85 3.20 -0.75 -11.93
C THR A 85 2.10 -1.77 -11.67
N MET A 86 1.32 -1.59 -10.61
CA MET A 86 0.34 -2.57 -10.15
C MET A 86 -1.10 -2.25 -10.54
N HIS A 87 -1.31 -1.31 -11.44
CA HIS A 87 -2.67 -0.90 -11.82
C HIS A 87 -3.48 -2.03 -12.47
N LYS A 88 -2.81 -3.00 -13.10
CA LYS A 88 -3.49 -4.16 -13.67
C LYS A 88 -4.11 -5.07 -12.60
N GLY A 89 -3.56 -5.05 -11.39
CA GLY A 89 -4.10 -5.80 -10.27
C GLY A 89 -5.02 -5.00 -9.37
N ALA A 90 -5.20 -3.70 -9.64
CA ALA A 90 -5.96 -2.81 -8.77
C ALA A 90 -7.47 -3.07 -8.71
N PRO A 91 -8.16 -3.48 -9.79
CA PRO A 91 -9.62 -3.64 -9.76
C PRO A 91 -10.17 -4.45 -8.58
N PRO A 92 -9.53 -5.55 -8.13
CA PRO A 92 -10.05 -6.33 -7.00
C PRO A 92 -10.11 -5.57 -5.67
N ILE A 93 -9.38 -4.48 -5.53
CA ILE A 93 -9.31 -3.71 -4.28
C ILE A 93 -9.95 -2.32 -4.40
N GLU A 94 -10.40 -1.97 -5.58
CA GLU A 94 -11.13 -0.73 -5.79
C GLU A 94 -12.59 -0.90 -5.43
#